data_09924ebeacaf6d95a0e638f6f9d8edc9
#
_entry.id   09924ebeacaf6d95a0e638f6f9d8edc9
#
_cell.length_a   1.000
_cell.length_b   1.000
_cell.length_c   1.000
_cell.angle_alpha   90.00
_cell.angle_beta   90.00
_cell.angle_gamma   90.00
#
_symmetry.space_group_name_H-M   'P 1'
#
loop_
_entity.id
_entity.type
_entity.pdbx_description
1 polymer ?
#
loop_
_entity_poly.entity_id
_entity_poly.type
_entity_poly.pdbx_seq_one_letter_code
_entity_poly.pdbx_strand_id
1 'polypeptide(L)'
;MLLNITPSGNEFQRKMLLEHSSKVRTIFLIMLFLIPISIFIGNHFAKPNEDVVENNYMRNVAMILVENVENSVSQGTAFLVSNQSGITNGYLFTARHVIDHTQTKQVALMFPYITNENDEPLVTTASIVWTTDVAFDGSDVNTLRYDVALLKLDDLSVLPEDVSGFMIGTEAQVKQEISIYGFPSSEGYAVDGQIANTSFNGIEDLFTLSFQIDGGASGAPIYDETTGEALGIAIASAKHTDLQNICISLKRALELMDQAGIKGLLSE
;
A
#
# COMPACT_ATOMS: atom_id res chain seq x y z
N MET A 1 -51.94 40.80 4.54
CA MET A 1 -51.77 39.57 3.78
C MET A 1 -50.28 39.34 3.59
N LEU A 2 -49.65 38.68 4.55
CA LEU A 2 -48.21 38.41 4.56
C LEU A 2 -47.98 37.00 4.00
N LEU A 3 -47.27 36.93 2.89
CA LEU A 3 -46.88 35.65 2.28
C LEU A 3 -45.72 35.04 3.07
N ASN A 4 -45.98 33.89 3.70
CA ASN A 4 -44.99 33.02 4.29
C ASN A 4 -44.15 32.37 3.17
N ILE A 5 -42.90 32.75 3.08
CA ILE A 5 -41.91 32.05 2.24
C ILE A 5 -41.23 30.97 3.10
N THR A 6 -41.55 29.72 2.82
CA THR A 6 -40.93 28.56 3.47
C THR A 6 -39.47 28.37 3.00
N PRO A 7 -38.51 28.12 3.91
CA PRO A 7 -37.11 27.88 3.53
C PRO A 7 -36.85 26.40 3.34
N SER A 8 -37.30 25.78 2.26
CA SER A 8 -37.07 24.35 2.01
C SER A 8 -36.16 24.03 0.85
N GLY A 9 -35.66 25.03 0.12
CA GLY A 9 -34.75 24.82 -1.02
C GLY A 9 -33.24 24.84 -0.67
N ASN A 10 -32.90 25.51 0.43
CA ASN A 10 -31.50 25.80 0.74
C ASN A 10 -30.75 24.69 1.52
N GLU A 11 -31.48 23.86 2.28
CA GLU A 11 -30.82 22.78 3.07
C GLU A 11 -30.43 21.57 2.22
N PHE A 12 -31.27 21.21 1.25
CA PHE A 12 -30.96 20.11 0.34
C PHE A 12 -29.80 20.45 -0.60
N GLN A 13 -29.79 21.69 -1.11
CA GLN A 13 -28.65 22.16 -1.93
C GLN A 13 -27.37 22.32 -1.12
N ARG A 14 -27.42 22.75 0.15
CA ARG A 14 -26.26 22.78 1.05
C ARG A 14 -25.74 21.38 1.38
N LYS A 15 -26.62 20.41 1.61
CA LYS A 15 -26.22 19.02 1.87
C LYS A 15 -25.57 18.37 0.63
N MET A 16 -26.16 18.59 -0.56
CA MET A 16 -25.57 18.14 -1.83
C MET A 16 -24.22 18.81 -2.13
N LEU A 17 -24.09 20.10 -1.85
CA LEU A 17 -22.83 20.83 -2.00
C LEU A 17 -21.76 20.39 -0.98
N LEU A 18 -22.16 20.00 0.24
CA LEU A 18 -21.24 19.51 1.27
C LEU A 18 -20.78 18.06 1.01
N GLU A 19 -21.68 17.20 0.51
CA GLU A 19 -21.33 15.82 0.11
C GLU A 19 -20.50 15.79 -1.18
N HIS A 20 -20.78 16.67 -2.16
CA HIS A 20 -19.95 16.84 -3.34
C HIS A 20 -18.63 17.56 -3.02
N SER A 21 -18.59 18.46 -2.02
CA SER A 21 -17.39 19.19 -1.66
C SER A 21 -16.32 18.30 -1.02
N SER A 22 -16.70 17.24 -0.30
CA SER A 22 -15.70 16.31 0.26
C SER A 22 -15.02 15.47 -0.85
N LYS A 23 -15.82 14.90 -1.76
CA LYS A 23 -15.26 14.16 -2.93
C LYS A 23 -14.49 15.07 -3.89
N VAL A 24 -14.99 16.27 -4.14
CA VAL A 24 -14.33 17.28 -4.98
C VAL A 24 -13.09 17.83 -4.28
N ARG A 25 -13.08 18.01 -2.95
CA ARG A 25 -11.88 18.39 -2.19
C ARG A 25 -10.81 17.32 -2.23
N THR A 26 -11.18 16.05 -2.05
CA THR A 26 -10.24 14.93 -2.13
C THR A 26 -9.66 14.82 -3.55
N ILE A 27 -10.50 14.92 -4.59
CA ILE A 27 -10.04 14.93 -5.99
C ILE A 27 -9.21 16.19 -6.30
N PHE A 28 -9.58 17.37 -5.77
CA PHE A 28 -8.85 18.62 -6.00
C PHE A 28 -7.52 18.67 -5.23
N LEU A 29 -7.46 18.12 -4.01
CA LEU A 29 -6.20 17.92 -3.27
C LEU A 29 -5.31 16.88 -3.96
N ILE A 30 -5.88 15.76 -4.42
CA ILE A 30 -5.16 14.79 -5.24
C ILE A 30 -4.61 15.48 -6.50
N MET A 31 -5.41 16.30 -7.22
CA MET A 31 -4.94 17.05 -8.39
C MET A 31 -3.91 18.13 -8.04
N LEU A 32 -4.04 18.85 -6.92
CA LEU A 32 -3.12 19.93 -6.52
C LEU A 32 -1.74 19.41 -6.11
N PHE A 33 -1.68 18.18 -5.60
CA PHE A 33 -0.40 17.50 -5.27
C PHE A 33 0.13 16.66 -6.45
N LEU A 34 -0.76 16.13 -7.30
CA LEU A 34 -0.33 15.34 -8.46
C LEU A 34 0.18 16.19 -9.63
N ILE A 35 -0.29 17.45 -9.80
CA ILE A 35 0.24 18.34 -10.85
C ILE A 35 1.73 18.68 -10.61
N PRO A 36 2.20 19.04 -9.39
CA PRO A 36 3.63 19.17 -9.12
C PRO A 36 4.37 17.81 -9.17
N ILE A 37 3.73 16.74 -8.72
CA ILE A 37 4.29 15.38 -8.77
C ILE A 37 4.40 14.91 -10.23
N SER A 38 3.39 15.11 -11.08
CA SER A 38 3.47 14.73 -12.50
C SER A 38 4.49 15.56 -13.27
N ILE A 39 4.67 16.85 -12.95
CA ILE A 39 5.73 17.69 -13.54
C ILE A 39 7.11 17.26 -13.00
N PHE A 40 7.20 16.87 -11.73
CA PHE A 40 8.43 16.38 -11.11
C PHE A 40 8.76 14.95 -11.62
N ILE A 41 7.75 14.09 -11.72
CA ILE A 41 7.82 12.73 -12.26
C ILE A 41 8.20 12.77 -13.75
N GLY A 42 7.57 13.60 -14.57
CA GLY A 42 7.87 13.69 -16.00
C GLY A 42 9.31 14.13 -16.31
N ASN A 43 10.01 14.75 -15.35
CA ASN A 43 11.39 15.17 -15.49
C ASN A 43 12.43 14.28 -14.79
N HIS A 44 12.01 13.38 -13.88
CA HIS A 44 12.91 12.57 -13.03
C HIS A 44 12.74 11.07 -13.21
N PHE A 45 11.58 10.58 -13.65
CA PHE A 45 11.54 9.22 -14.17
C PHE A 45 12.19 9.25 -15.57
N ALA A 46 13.50 9.01 -15.60
CA ALA A 46 14.10 8.48 -16.82
C ALA A 46 13.18 7.34 -17.27
N LYS A 47 12.76 7.34 -18.56
CA LYS A 47 12.06 6.17 -19.12
C LYS A 47 12.78 4.96 -18.57
N PRO A 48 12.06 4.00 -17.93
CA PRO A 48 12.70 2.79 -17.42
C PRO A 48 13.58 2.27 -18.55
N ASN A 49 14.85 2.01 -18.28
CA ASN A 49 15.69 1.31 -19.23
C ASN A 49 14.88 0.11 -19.70
N GLU A 50 14.76 -0.15 -20.99
CA GLU A 50 13.92 -1.25 -21.51
C GLU A 50 14.28 -2.58 -20.85
N ASP A 51 15.49 -2.71 -20.29
CA ASP A 51 15.96 -3.85 -19.49
C ASP A 51 15.30 -3.99 -18.10
N VAL A 52 14.65 -2.94 -17.57
CA VAL A 52 13.93 -2.95 -16.27
C VAL A 52 12.45 -3.34 -16.45
N VAL A 53 11.93 -3.30 -17.68
CA VAL A 53 10.53 -3.65 -17.99
C VAL A 53 10.27 -5.16 -17.90
N GLU A 54 11.29 -6.01 -17.86
CA GLU A 54 11.11 -7.46 -17.67
C GLU A 54 10.61 -7.86 -16.28
N ASN A 55 10.65 -6.94 -15.30
CA ASN A 55 10.17 -7.27 -13.96
C ASN A 55 8.69 -6.89 -13.80
N ASN A 56 7.78 -7.78 -14.26
CA ASN A 56 6.33 -7.65 -14.11
C ASN A 56 5.88 -7.39 -12.66
N TYR A 57 6.75 -7.66 -11.68
CA TYR A 57 6.45 -7.48 -10.26
C TYR A 57 6.29 -6.01 -9.87
N MET A 58 7.03 -5.08 -10.48
CA MET A 58 6.93 -3.64 -10.18
C MET A 58 5.55 -3.07 -10.52
N ARG A 59 4.85 -3.65 -11.51
CA ARG A 59 3.50 -3.24 -11.87
C ARG A 59 2.45 -3.60 -10.81
N ASN A 60 2.79 -4.54 -9.93
CA ASN A 60 1.93 -4.95 -8.83
C ASN A 60 2.09 -4.07 -7.59
N VAL A 61 2.98 -3.07 -7.61
CA VAL A 61 3.30 -2.24 -6.45
C VAL A 61 2.84 -0.80 -6.66
N ALA A 62 2.15 -0.27 -5.67
CA ALA A 62 1.62 1.09 -5.67
C ALA A 62 2.22 1.92 -4.55
N MET A 63 2.44 3.20 -4.81
CA MET A 63 2.65 4.19 -3.77
C MET A 63 1.31 4.52 -3.12
N ILE A 64 1.25 4.51 -1.80
CA ILE A 64 0.10 4.99 -1.02
C ILE A 64 0.33 6.44 -0.63
N LEU A 65 -0.70 7.26 -0.80
CA LEU A 65 -0.76 8.62 -0.29
C LEU A 65 -1.94 8.74 0.68
N VAL A 66 -1.64 9.13 1.91
CA VAL A 66 -2.60 9.27 3.00
C VAL A 66 -2.60 10.70 3.50
N GLU A 67 -3.77 11.33 3.50
CA GLU A 67 -3.98 12.62 4.14
C GLU A 67 -4.18 12.42 5.66
N ASN A 68 -3.30 13.01 6.44
CA ASN A 68 -3.35 12.96 7.90
C ASN A 68 -4.28 14.03 8.48
N VAL A 69 -4.66 13.86 9.76
CA VAL A 69 -5.49 14.81 10.56
C VAL A 69 -4.95 16.23 10.54
N GLU A 70 -3.65 16.42 10.33
CA GLU A 70 -2.96 17.73 10.32
C GLU A 70 -2.83 18.33 8.91
N ASN A 71 -3.58 17.83 7.91
CA ASN A 71 -3.45 18.17 6.49
C ASN A 71 -2.03 17.95 5.92
N SER A 72 -1.24 17.10 6.55
CA SER A 72 0.01 16.59 6.01
C SER A 72 -0.26 15.30 5.22
N VAL A 73 0.61 14.98 4.26
CA VAL A 73 0.51 13.74 3.48
C VAL A 73 1.59 12.78 3.96
N SER A 74 1.18 11.58 4.37
CA SER A 74 2.07 10.45 4.60
C SER A 74 2.15 9.60 3.34
N GLN A 75 3.29 8.97 3.17
CA GLN A 75 3.58 8.10 2.04
C GLN A 75 4.01 6.73 2.54
N GLY A 76 3.64 5.71 1.79
CA GLY A 76 4.03 4.33 1.99
C GLY A 76 3.89 3.54 0.70
N THR A 77 3.96 2.23 0.84
CA THR A 77 3.86 1.28 -0.27
C THR A 77 2.71 0.29 -0.01
N ALA A 78 2.05 -0.14 -1.06
CA ALA A 78 1.14 -1.29 -1.06
C ALA A 78 1.42 -2.18 -2.26
N PHE A 79 1.01 -3.43 -2.21
CA PHE A 79 1.17 -4.34 -3.33
C PHE A 79 -0.06 -5.21 -3.53
N LEU A 80 -0.40 -5.42 -4.81
CA LEU A 80 -1.46 -6.32 -5.24
C LEU A 80 -1.10 -7.76 -4.93
N VAL A 81 -2.07 -8.52 -4.47
CA VAL A 81 -1.96 -9.97 -4.31
C VAL A 81 -2.93 -10.69 -5.20
N SER A 82 -2.55 -11.90 -5.60
CA SER A 82 -3.37 -12.80 -6.38
C SER A 82 -3.91 -13.94 -5.52
N ASN A 83 -4.95 -14.58 -6.04
CA ASN A 83 -5.42 -15.86 -5.55
C ASN A 83 -4.48 -17.00 -6.01
N GLN A 84 -4.80 -18.24 -5.64
CA GLN A 84 -4.02 -19.44 -6.04
C GLN A 84 -3.98 -19.68 -7.56
N SER A 85 -4.88 -19.07 -8.32
CA SER A 85 -4.91 -19.15 -9.78
C SER A 85 -4.07 -18.06 -10.46
N GLY A 86 -3.38 -17.22 -9.69
CA GLY A 86 -2.57 -16.11 -10.20
C GLY A 86 -3.41 -14.92 -10.69
N ILE A 87 -4.68 -14.82 -10.27
CA ILE A 87 -5.57 -13.73 -10.66
C ILE A 87 -5.73 -12.78 -9.50
N THR A 88 -5.50 -11.48 -9.73
CA THR A 88 -5.77 -10.47 -8.71
C THR A 88 -7.26 -10.11 -8.67
N ASN A 89 -7.80 -10.10 -7.46
CA ASN A 89 -9.13 -9.56 -7.18
C ASN A 89 -9.04 -8.10 -6.68
N GLY A 90 -7.89 -7.42 -6.87
CA GLY A 90 -7.67 -6.03 -6.47
C GLY A 90 -7.47 -5.85 -4.96
N TYR A 91 -7.10 -6.89 -4.24
CA TYR A 91 -6.66 -6.76 -2.86
C TYR A 91 -5.19 -6.38 -2.79
N LEU A 92 -4.86 -5.48 -1.84
CA LEU A 92 -3.48 -5.07 -1.59
C LEU A 92 -3.16 -5.19 -0.11
N PHE A 93 -1.95 -5.66 0.19
CA PHE A 93 -1.38 -5.52 1.52
C PHE A 93 -0.56 -4.24 1.66
N THR A 94 -0.53 -3.71 2.87
CA THR A 94 0.35 -2.62 3.30
C THR A 94 0.62 -2.74 4.79
N ALA A 95 1.58 -1.96 5.31
CA ALA A 95 1.76 -1.81 6.74
C ALA A 95 0.65 -0.95 7.34
N ARG A 96 0.12 -1.35 8.50
CA ARG A 96 -0.98 -0.64 9.16
C ARG A 96 -0.61 0.79 9.51
N HIS A 97 0.59 1.04 10.05
CA HIS A 97 1.02 2.38 10.46
C HIS A 97 1.02 3.39 9.32
N VAL A 98 1.08 2.95 8.04
CA VAL A 98 0.97 3.82 6.87
C VAL A 98 -0.41 4.47 6.80
N ILE A 99 -1.46 3.76 7.26
CA ILE A 99 -2.86 4.20 7.15
C ILE A 99 -3.51 4.57 8.49
N ASP A 100 -2.81 4.40 9.62
CA ASP A 100 -3.39 4.64 10.97
C ASP A 100 -3.86 6.08 11.21
N HIS A 101 -3.31 7.03 10.47
CA HIS A 101 -3.65 8.46 10.63
C HIS A 101 -4.67 8.98 9.61
N THR A 102 -5.21 8.10 8.75
CA THR A 102 -6.23 8.54 7.79
C THR A 102 -7.56 8.82 8.48
N GLN A 103 -8.21 9.92 8.09
CA GLN A 103 -9.55 10.25 8.54
C GLN A 103 -10.65 9.53 7.73
N THR A 104 -10.27 8.94 6.60
CA THR A 104 -11.19 8.31 5.66
C THR A 104 -10.93 6.80 5.62
N LYS A 105 -11.94 6.04 5.18
CA LYS A 105 -11.75 4.62 4.89
C LYS A 105 -11.21 4.37 3.49
N GLN A 106 -10.67 5.40 2.84
CA GLN A 106 -10.10 5.33 1.51
C GLN A 106 -8.71 5.94 1.50
N VAL A 107 -7.85 5.40 0.65
CA VAL A 107 -6.50 5.89 0.37
C VAL A 107 -6.31 6.10 -1.13
N ALA A 108 -5.44 7.03 -1.50
CA ALA A 108 -5.03 7.20 -2.88
C ALA A 108 -3.85 6.27 -3.19
N LEU A 109 -3.89 5.64 -4.35
CA LEU A 109 -2.84 4.77 -4.88
C LEU A 109 -2.32 5.31 -6.20
N MET A 110 -1.02 5.26 -6.39
CA MET A 110 -0.38 5.53 -7.67
C MET A 110 0.47 4.31 -8.06
N PHE A 111 0.21 3.76 -9.25
CA PHE A 111 0.98 2.69 -9.88
C PHE A 111 1.90 3.31 -10.94
N PRO A 112 3.19 3.54 -10.66
CA PRO A 112 4.07 4.25 -11.58
C PRO A 112 4.37 3.49 -12.88
N TYR A 113 4.26 2.15 -12.85
CA TYR A 113 4.54 1.26 -13.97
C TYR A 113 3.30 0.77 -14.71
N ILE A 114 2.15 1.32 -14.38
CA ILE A 114 0.92 1.19 -15.14
C ILE A 114 0.56 2.58 -15.64
N THR A 115 0.46 2.76 -16.95
CA THR A 115 0.10 4.04 -17.54
C THR A 115 -1.34 4.04 -18.05
N ASN A 116 -1.97 5.21 -17.98
CA ASN A 116 -3.26 5.48 -18.59
C ASN A 116 -3.12 5.78 -20.10
N GLU A 117 -4.23 6.08 -20.76
CA GLU A 117 -4.25 6.42 -22.20
C GLU A 117 -3.42 7.66 -22.57
N ASN A 118 -3.05 8.50 -21.62
CA ASN A 118 -2.24 9.70 -21.80
C ASN A 118 -0.75 9.48 -21.50
N ASP A 119 -0.33 8.24 -21.29
CA ASP A 119 1.04 7.86 -20.85
C ASP A 119 1.43 8.42 -19.47
N GLU A 120 0.41 8.65 -18.60
CA GLU A 120 0.61 9.08 -17.22
C GLU A 120 0.45 7.90 -16.27
N PRO A 121 1.14 7.88 -15.09
CA PRO A 121 0.96 6.85 -14.08
C PRO A 121 -0.50 6.67 -13.69
N LEU A 122 -0.93 5.42 -13.52
CA LEU A 122 -2.28 5.10 -13.08
C LEU A 122 -2.47 5.58 -11.63
N VAL A 123 -3.46 6.45 -11.44
CA VAL A 123 -3.91 6.91 -10.12
C VAL A 123 -5.33 6.43 -9.88
N THR A 124 -5.55 5.80 -8.72
CA THR A 124 -6.84 5.25 -8.32
C THR A 124 -7.04 5.35 -6.82
N THR A 125 -8.12 4.81 -6.30
CA THR A 125 -8.40 4.74 -4.87
C THR A 125 -8.61 3.29 -4.43
N ALA A 126 -8.36 3.06 -3.14
CA ALA A 126 -8.68 1.81 -2.48
C ALA A 126 -9.36 2.05 -1.14
N SER A 127 -10.32 1.20 -0.82
CA SER A 127 -10.97 1.16 0.48
C SER A 127 -10.17 0.32 1.47
N ILE A 128 -10.05 0.78 2.74
CA ILE A 128 -9.50 0.00 3.82
C ILE A 128 -10.53 -1.06 4.22
N VAL A 129 -10.25 -2.33 3.93
CA VAL A 129 -11.16 -3.46 4.18
C VAL A 129 -10.95 -4.02 5.56
N TRP A 130 -9.69 -4.05 6.01
CA TRP A 130 -9.33 -4.61 7.29
C TRP A 130 -8.00 -4.05 7.80
N THR A 131 -7.94 -3.92 9.11
CA THR A 131 -6.71 -3.67 9.89
C THR A 131 -6.75 -4.54 11.14
N THR A 132 -5.62 -4.82 11.72
CA THR A 132 -5.56 -5.44 13.05
C THR A 132 -6.13 -4.51 14.13
N ASP A 133 -6.64 -5.06 15.23
CA ASP A 133 -7.14 -4.27 16.36
C ASP A 133 -6.02 -3.72 17.26
N VAL A 134 -4.81 -4.27 17.16
CA VAL A 134 -3.65 -3.87 17.96
C VAL A 134 -2.96 -2.70 17.29
N ALA A 135 -2.96 -1.55 17.95
CA ALA A 135 -2.25 -0.36 17.44
C ALA A 135 -0.74 -0.63 17.38
N PHE A 136 -0.11 -0.11 16.33
CA PHE A 136 1.33 -0.10 16.20
C PHE A 136 1.93 0.85 17.25
N ASP A 137 2.83 0.30 18.08
CA ASP A 137 3.69 1.08 18.97
C ASP A 137 5.15 0.77 18.59
N GLY A 138 5.81 1.70 17.94
CA GLY A 138 7.19 1.55 17.49
C GLY A 138 8.20 1.35 18.63
N SER A 139 7.79 1.53 19.88
CA SER A 139 8.61 1.26 21.08
C SER A 139 8.46 -0.18 21.59
N ASP A 140 7.37 -0.88 21.24
CA ASP A 140 7.10 -2.26 21.63
C ASP A 140 7.21 -3.23 20.45
N VAL A 141 8.29 -4.00 20.43
CA VAL A 141 8.56 -5.01 19.38
C VAL A 141 7.42 -6.01 19.20
N ASN A 142 6.67 -6.32 20.29
CA ASN A 142 5.55 -7.26 20.20
C ASN A 142 4.39 -6.72 19.36
N THR A 143 4.28 -5.42 19.18
CA THR A 143 3.23 -4.81 18.34
C THR A 143 3.55 -4.88 16.85
N LEU A 144 4.83 -5.05 16.46
CA LEU A 144 5.26 -5.12 15.07
C LEU A 144 4.57 -6.27 14.30
N ARG A 145 4.32 -7.39 14.96
CA ARG A 145 3.64 -8.56 14.38
C ARG A 145 2.15 -8.33 14.04
N TYR A 146 1.62 -7.14 14.33
CA TYR A 146 0.26 -6.71 14.03
C TYR A 146 0.21 -5.53 13.05
N ASP A 147 1.36 -5.13 12.53
CA ASP A 147 1.46 -3.97 11.64
C ASP A 147 1.11 -4.33 10.20
N VAL A 148 -0.12 -4.73 9.97
CA VAL A 148 -0.64 -5.13 8.66
C VAL A 148 -2.05 -4.60 8.42
N ALA A 149 -2.33 -4.24 7.18
CA ALA A 149 -3.65 -3.82 6.70
C ALA A 149 -3.94 -4.40 5.32
N LEU A 150 -5.22 -4.61 5.04
CA LEU A 150 -5.74 -5.05 3.76
C LEU A 150 -6.58 -3.94 3.13
N LEU A 151 -6.26 -3.63 1.89
CA LEU A 151 -6.97 -2.68 1.06
C LEU A 151 -7.68 -3.43 -0.08
N LYS A 152 -8.67 -2.77 -0.68
CA LYS A 152 -9.37 -3.24 -1.88
C LYS A 152 -9.48 -2.09 -2.87
N LEU A 153 -9.05 -2.28 -4.10
CA LEU A 153 -9.31 -1.32 -5.18
C LEU A 153 -10.81 -1.03 -5.28
N ASP A 154 -11.15 0.24 -5.37
CA ASP A 154 -12.56 0.66 -5.53
C ASP A 154 -13.07 0.35 -6.94
N ASP A 155 -12.17 0.35 -7.93
CA ASP A 155 -12.45 -0.04 -9.31
C ASP A 155 -11.34 -0.96 -9.83
N LEU A 156 -11.65 -2.22 -10.06
CA LEU A 156 -10.71 -3.21 -10.59
C LEU A 156 -10.46 -3.04 -12.10
N SER A 157 -11.43 -2.45 -12.82
CA SER A 157 -11.35 -2.31 -14.29
C SER A 157 -10.27 -1.36 -14.76
N VAL A 158 -9.67 -0.58 -13.85
CA VAL A 158 -8.55 0.32 -14.15
C VAL A 158 -7.23 -0.43 -14.35
N LEU A 159 -7.13 -1.68 -13.86
CA LEU A 159 -5.93 -2.50 -14.03
C LEU A 159 -5.93 -3.14 -15.42
N PRO A 160 -4.79 -3.14 -16.11
CA PRO A 160 -4.59 -3.96 -17.31
C PRO A 160 -4.76 -5.47 -17.00
N GLU A 161 -5.24 -6.22 -17.99
CA GLU A 161 -5.51 -7.66 -17.84
C GLU A 161 -4.26 -8.50 -17.50
N ASP A 162 -3.08 -8.00 -17.83
CA ASP A 162 -1.79 -8.66 -17.57
C ASP A 162 -1.20 -8.33 -16.17
N VAL A 163 -1.88 -7.55 -15.35
CA VAL A 163 -1.52 -7.29 -13.96
C VAL A 163 -2.15 -8.34 -13.08
N SER A 164 -1.33 -9.25 -12.55
CA SER A 164 -1.81 -10.43 -11.81
C SER A 164 -1.76 -10.30 -10.29
N GLY A 165 -0.89 -9.45 -9.75
CA GLY A 165 -0.57 -9.42 -8.31
C GLY A 165 0.48 -10.49 -7.93
N PHE A 166 0.99 -10.40 -6.71
CA PHE A 166 1.91 -11.39 -6.15
C PHE A 166 1.15 -12.62 -5.67
N MET A 167 1.62 -13.80 -6.00
CA MET A 167 1.26 -15.02 -5.27
C MET A 167 1.85 -14.95 -3.86
N ILE A 168 1.15 -15.53 -2.89
CA ILE A 168 1.61 -15.51 -1.51
C ILE A 168 2.44 -16.77 -1.24
N GLY A 169 3.71 -16.55 -0.92
CA GLY A 169 4.61 -17.59 -0.44
C GLY A 169 4.39 -17.89 1.05
N THR A 170 4.71 -19.11 1.45
CA THR A 170 4.33 -19.61 2.76
C THR A 170 5.42 -19.51 3.81
N GLU A 171 6.69 -19.56 3.45
CA GLU A 171 7.79 -19.62 4.42
C GLU A 171 9.05 -18.89 3.92
N ALA A 172 9.55 -18.00 4.77
CA ALA A 172 10.84 -17.36 4.61
C ALA A 172 11.96 -18.29 5.10
N GLN A 173 13.09 -18.36 4.38
CA GLN A 173 14.25 -19.17 4.75
C GLN A 173 15.50 -18.31 4.88
N VAL A 174 16.36 -18.61 5.87
CA VAL A 174 17.64 -17.91 6.03
C VAL A 174 18.49 -18.07 4.77
N LYS A 175 19.08 -16.98 4.28
CA LYS A 175 19.86 -16.88 3.03
C LYS A 175 19.03 -17.06 1.75
N GLN A 176 17.70 -17.04 1.81
CA GLN A 176 16.87 -16.97 0.62
C GLN A 176 17.10 -15.63 -0.07
N GLU A 177 17.38 -15.67 -1.38
CA GLU A 177 17.51 -14.48 -2.21
C GLU A 177 16.13 -13.82 -2.37
N ILE A 178 16.08 -12.55 -2.08
CA ILE A 178 14.83 -11.78 -2.09
C ILE A 178 15.06 -10.39 -2.65
N SER A 179 13.99 -9.84 -3.19
CA SER A 179 13.93 -8.43 -3.58
C SER A 179 12.84 -7.71 -2.82
N ILE A 180 13.02 -6.40 -2.67
CA ILE A 180 12.01 -5.45 -2.22
C ILE A 180 11.82 -4.40 -3.31
N TYR A 181 10.58 -4.01 -3.56
CA TYR A 181 10.27 -2.84 -4.35
C TYR A 181 9.30 -1.92 -3.61
N GLY A 182 9.67 -0.67 -3.41
CA GLY A 182 8.87 0.30 -2.67
C GLY A 182 9.17 1.74 -3.07
N PHE A 183 8.60 2.70 -2.34
CA PHE A 183 8.68 4.13 -2.65
C PHE A 183 9.23 4.96 -1.50
N PRO A 184 10.53 4.81 -1.15
CA PRO A 184 11.15 5.78 -0.24
C PRO A 184 11.26 7.13 -0.96
N SER A 185 10.85 8.20 -0.28
CA SER A 185 11.00 9.58 -0.79
C SER A 185 10.36 9.85 -2.16
N SER A 186 9.26 9.21 -2.50
CA SER A 186 8.50 9.35 -3.77
C SER A 186 9.17 8.76 -5.01
N GLU A 187 10.38 8.25 -4.93
CA GLU A 187 11.05 7.54 -6.02
C GLU A 187 10.94 6.02 -5.81
N GLY A 188 10.71 5.29 -6.91
CA GLY A 188 10.71 3.83 -6.89
C GLY A 188 12.11 3.31 -6.55
N TYR A 189 12.17 2.34 -5.67
CA TYR A 189 13.40 1.81 -5.11
C TYR A 189 13.34 0.29 -5.09
N ALA A 190 14.29 -0.34 -5.75
CA ALA A 190 14.47 -1.79 -5.75
C ALA A 190 15.77 -2.13 -5.04
N VAL A 191 15.76 -3.11 -4.16
CA VAL A 191 16.96 -3.67 -3.52
C VAL A 191 16.85 -5.16 -3.47
N ASP A 192 17.93 -5.81 -3.89
CA ASP A 192 18.13 -7.24 -3.81
C ASP A 192 18.98 -7.59 -2.59
N GLY A 193 18.74 -8.73 -1.99
CA GLY A 193 19.48 -9.20 -0.85
C GLY A 193 19.00 -10.55 -0.34
N GLN A 194 19.18 -10.80 0.94
CA GLN A 194 18.85 -12.09 1.54
C GLN A 194 18.06 -11.92 2.83
N ILE A 195 17.30 -12.96 3.18
CA ILE A 195 16.74 -13.09 4.53
C ILE A 195 17.88 -13.40 5.49
N ALA A 196 18.11 -12.50 6.45
CA ALA A 196 19.16 -12.64 7.45
C ALA A 196 18.76 -13.58 8.59
N ASN A 197 17.53 -13.46 9.09
CA ASN A 197 16.96 -14.33 10.13
C ASN A 197 15.47 -14.52 9.90
N THR A 198 14.95 -15.68 10.24
CA THR A 198 13.51 -16.03 10.16
C THR A 198 12.74 -15.75 11.44
N SER A 199 13.39 -15.14 12.43
CA SER A 199 12.73 -14.64 13.64
C SER A 199 13.43 -13.36 14.10
N PHE A 200 12.68 -12.50 14.80
CA PHE A 200 13.21 -11.30 15.42
C PHE A 200 12.84 -11.26 16.89
N ASN A 201 13.84 -11.16 17.80
CA ASN A 201 13.66 -11.22 19.25
C ASN A 201 12.85 -12.46 19.73
N GLY A 202 13.00 -13.61 19.05
CA GLY A 202 12.24 -14.82 19.34
C GLY A 202 10.79 -14.82 18.84
N ILE A 203 10.40 -13.82 18.05
CA ILE A 203 9.07 -13.73 17.39
C ILE A 203 9.20 -14.30 15.98
N GLU A 204 8.64 -15.48 15.75
CA GLU A 204 8.74 -16.21 14.47
C GLU A 204 7.90 -15.56 13.34
N ASP A 205 6.94 -14.70 13.68
CA ASP A 205 6.13 -13.97 12.69
C ASP A 205 6.89 -12.80 12.05
N LEU A 206 8.06 -12.45 12.62
CA LEU A 206 8.92 -11.38 12.15
C LEU A 206 10.23 -11.96 11.63
N PHE A 207 10.66 -11.53 10.45
CA PHE A 207 11.97 -11.88 9.92
C PHE A 207 12.78 -10.63 9.58
N THR A 208 14.07 -10.78 9.37
CA THR A 208 14.97 -9.65 9.08
C THR A 208 15.70 -9.84 7.77
N LEU A 209 16.02 -8.72 7.12
CA LEU A 209 16.77 -8.67 5.86
C LEU A 209 18.26 -8.39 6.11
N SER A 210 19.10 -8.73 5.14
CA SER A 210 20.53 -8.44 5.16
C SER A 210 20.88 -6.98 4.86
N PHE A 211 19.89 -6.15 4.53
CA PHE A 211 20.03 -4.73 4.23
C PHE A 211 19.01 -3.91 5.02
N GLN A 212 19.16 -2.59 4.99
CA GLN A 212 18.22 -1.66 5.64
C GLN A 212 17.11 -1.26 4.69
N ILE A 213 15.92 -1.01 5.25
CA ILE A 213 14.74 -0.52 4.54
C ILE A 213 14.58 0.96 4.85
N ASP A 214 14.48 1.79 3.82
CA ASP A 214 14.29 3.22 3.98
C ASP A 214 12.84 3.62 4.23
N GLY A 215 12.64 4.79 4.86
CA GLY A 215 11.31 5.34 5.11
C GLY A 215 10.54 5.56 3.80
N GLY A 216 9.25 5.15 3.77
CA GLY A 216 8.39 5.14 2.58
C GLY A 216 8.28 3.77 1.90
N ALA A 217 9.25 2.87 2.12
CA ALA A 217 9.10 1.47 1.73
C ALA A 217 8.22 0.66 2.70
N SER A 218 7.73 1.27 3.79
CA SER A 218 6.73 0.64 4.67
C SER A 218 5.55 0.12 3.87
N GLY A 219 5.20 -1.15 4.03
CA GLY A 219 4.15 -1.82 3.29
C GLY A 219 4.61 -2.46 1.97
N ALA A 220 5.88 -2.33 1.58
CA ALA A 220 6.43 -2.95 0.38
C ALA A 220 6.46 -4.49 0.48
N PRO A 221 6.30 -5.21 -0.64
CA PRO A 221 6.46 -6.65 -0.68
C PRO A 221 7.92 -7.04 -0.51
N ILE A 222 8.17 -8.07 0.28
CA ILE A 222 9.40 -8.84 0.23
C ILE A 222 9.08 -10.10 -0.57
N TYR A 223 9.72 -10.30 -1.71
CA TYR A 223 9.41 -11.42 -2.58
C TYR A 223 10.66 -12.22 -2.95
N ASP A 224 10.45 -13.51 -3.17
CA ASP A 224 11.49 -14.45 -3.63
C ASP A 224 11.82 -14.16 -5.11
N GLU A 225 13.08 -13.96 -5.43
CA GLU A 225 13.52 -13.65 -6.80
C GLU A 225 13.32 -14.81 -7.77
N THR A 226 13.31 -16.05 -7.25
CA THR A 226 13.20 -17.24 -8.09
C THR A 226 11.75 -17.56 -8.45
N THR A 227 10.84 -17.44 -7.46
CA THR A 227 9.43 -17.82 -7.62
C THR A 227 8.52 -16.62 -7.89
N GLY A 228 8.95 -15.41 -7.52
CA GLY A 228 8.13 -14.20 -7.55
C GLY A 228 7.05 -14.17 -6.47
N GLU A 229 7.07 -15.09 -5.53
CA GLU A 229 6.10 -15.14 -4.43
C GLU A 229 6.43 -14.11 -3.37
N ALA A 230 5.42 -13.36 -2.92
CA ALA A 230 5.57 -12.47 -1.79
C ALA A 230 5.62 -13.26 -0.48
N LEU A 231 6.65 -13.02 0.33
CA LEU A 231 6.91 -13.71 1.60
C LEU A 231 6.52 -12.84 2.81
N GLY A 232 6.56 -11.52 2.66
CA GLY A 232 6.37 -10.60 3.77
C GLY A 232 6.07 -9.18 3.35
N ILE A 233 5.83 -8.36 4.37
CA ILE A 233 5.55 -6.94 4.28
C ILE A 233 6.65 -6.19 5.01
N ALA A 234 7.28 -5.22 4.36
CA ALA A 234 8.28 -4.36 5.00
C ALA A 234 7.63 -3.50 6.08
N ILE A 235 8.20 -3.55 7.29
CA ILE A 235 7.88 -2.63 8.37
C ILE A 235 9.08 -1.71 8.52
N ALA A 236 9.09 -0.57 7.82
CA ALA A 236 10.21 0.34 7.94
C ALA A 236 10.31 0.88 9.36
N SER A 237 11.51 1.02 9.79
CA SER A 237 12.03 1.33 11.11
C SER A 237 11.15 2.20 12.01
N ALA A 238 11.00 1.75 13.24
CA ALA A 238 10.72 2.64 14.36
C ALA A 238 11.85 3.69 14.46
N LYS A 239 11.49 4.97 14.51
CA LYS A 239 12.39 6.15 14.53
C LYS A 239 13.48 6.15 15.63
N HIS A 240 13.56 5.12 16.46
CA HIS A 240 14.41 5.05 17.67
C HIS A 240 15.21 3.78 17.82
N THR A 241 15.22 2.87 16.84
CA THR A 241 16.01 1.65 16.92
C THR A 241 16.80 1.48 15.64
N ASP A 242 18.00 0.89 15.72
CA ASP A 242 18.81 0.47 14.57
C ASP A 242 18.12 -0.68 13.78
N LEU A 243 16.79 -0.77 13.83
CA LEU A 243 15.94 -1.86 13.35
C LEU A 243 15.27 -1.46 12.02
N GLN A 244 16.08 -1.24 10.98
CA GLN A 244 15.61 -0.80 9.67
C GLN A 244 15.41 -1.95 8.68
N ASN A 245 15.26 -3.18 9.14
CA ASN A 245 15.22 -4.34 8.27
C ASN A 245 14.22 -5.42 8.73
N ILE A 246 13.19 -5.04 9.46
CA ILE A 246 12.18 -5.97 9.97
C ILE A 246 11.01 -6.07 9.00
N CYS A 247 10.54 -7.29 8.81
CA CYS A 247 9.37 -7.62 7.99
C CYS A 247 8.42 -8.51 8.77
N ILE A 248 7.11 -8.32 8.56
CA ILE A 248 6.08 -9.25 9.02
C ILE A 248 5.86 -10.32 7.94
N SER A 249 5.79 -11.60 8.31
CA SER A 249 5.50 -12.66 7.37
C SER A 249 4.06 -12.56 6.84
N LEU A 250 3.86 -12.84 5.55
CA LEU A 250 2.50 -12.92 4.99
C LEU A 250 1.70 -14.08 5.58
N LYS A 251 2.37 -15.16 6.00
CA LYS A 251 1.74 -16.22 6.79
C LYS A 251 1.04 -15.65 8.01
N ARG A 252 1.73 -14.78 8.76
CA ARG A 252 1.15 -14.10 9.93
C ARG A 252 -0.01 -13.19 9.55
N ALA A 253 0.10 -12.44 8.47
CA ALA A 253 -0.98 -11.58 7.98
C ALA A 253 -2.25 -12.41 7.69
N LEU A 254 -2.12 -13.55 7.03
CA LEU A 254 -3.23 -14.47 6.74
C LEU A 254 -3.84 -15.07 8.02
N GLU A 255 -3.02 -15.47 9.00
CA GLU A 255 -3.50 -15.96 10.30
C GLU A 255 -4.33 -14.91 11.04
N LEU A 256 -3.88 -13.66 11.05
CA LEU A 256 -4.61 -12.55 11.67
C LEU A 256 -5.94 -12.28 10.97
N MET A 257 -5.98 -12.35 9.64
CA MET A 257 -7.20 -12.22 8.85
C MET A 257 -8.17 -13.36 9.16
N ASP A 258 -7.69 -14.61 9.24
CA ASP A 258 -8.53 -15.77 9.57
C ASP A 258 -9.13 -15.65 10.98
N GLN A 259 -8.34 -15.19 11.96
CA GLN A 259 -8.80 -14.89 13.32
C GLN A 259 -9.88 -13.80 13.36
N ALA A 260 -9.79 -12.82 12.46
CA ALA A 260 -10.80 -11.76 12.28
C ALA A 260 -12.03 -12.22 11.48
N GLY A 261 -12.08 -13.49 11.05
CA GLY A 261 -13.19 -14.04 10.27
C GLY A 261 -13.16 -13.67 8.79
N ILE A 262 -12.05 -13.11 8.28
CA ILE A 262 -11.85 -12.75 6.88
C ILE A 262 -11.28 -13.96 6.15
N LYS A 263 -12.19 -14.84 5.71
CA LYS A 263 -11.83 -16.10 5.02
C LYS A 263 -12.09 -15.99 3.54
N GLY A 264 -11.27 -16.67 2.74
CA GLY A 264 -11.53 -16.86 1.32
C GLY A 264 -11.32 -15.65 0.42
N LEU A 265 -10.93 -14.49 0.93
CA LEU A 265 -10.70 -13.31 0.09
C LEU A 265 -9.58 -13.50 -0.96
N LEU A 266 -8.65 -14.40 -0.67
CA LEU A 266 -7.51 -14.71 -1.55
C LEU A 266 -7.62 -16.13 -2.17
N SER A 267 -8.70 -16.87 -1.91
CA SER A 267 -8.87 -18.26 -2.33
C SER A 267 -9.81 -18.44 -3.52
N GLU A 268 -10.52 -17.38 -3.97
CA GLU A 268 -11.45 -17.44 -5.12
C GLU A 268 -10.85 -16.87 -6.38
#